data_b4ec637a36102bb7d836f53e0c40edd4
#
_entry.id   b4ec637a36102bb7d836f53e0c40edd4
#
_cell.length_a   1.000
_cell.length_b   1.000
_cell.length_c   1.000
_cell.angle_alpha   90.00
_cell.angle_beta   90.00
_cell.angle_gamma   90.00
#
_symmetry.space_group_name_H-M   'P 1'
#
loop_
_entity.id
_entity.type
_entity.pdbx_description
1 polymer ?
#
loop_
_entity_poly.entity_id
_entity_poly.type
_entity_poly.pdbx_seq_one_letter_code
_entity_poly.pdbx_strand_id
1 'polypeptide(L)'
;MLFRSHITSLDASALANIQASQNEIKILDVRNASEYTSEHINQVQNLPLDFINNSMSAIDKNQTYYVHCQGGYRSMIFISILKARGFEHLIDIKGGFKELKASGKFNIIENEVAPSLGQ
;
A
#
# COMPACT_ATOMS: atom_id res chain seq x y z
N MET A 1 -16.32 21.25 -1.96
CA MET A 1 -16.06 20.82 -1.72
C MET A 1 -15.76 20.08 -1.32
N LEU A 2 -15.60 19.96 -1.31
CA LEU A 2 -15.28 19.48 -0.93
C LEU A 2 -14.72 18.68 -0.54
N PHE A 3 -14.36 18.44 -0.40
CA PHE A 3 -13.92 17.85 -0.15
C PHE A 3 -13.65 17.23 0.51
N ARG A 4 -13.68 17.16 0.96
CA ARG A 4 -13.31 16.66 1.48
C ARG A 4 -13.29 15.52 1.71
N SER A 5 -12.69 15.19 1.33
CA SER A 5 -12.82 13.83 1.43
C SER A 5 -12.15 13.25 2.58
N HIS A 6 -12.81 12.41 3.27
CA HIS A 6 -12.30 11.76 4.43
C HIS A 6 -11.54 10.50 4.01
N ILE A 7 -10.30 10.35 4.44
CA ILE A 7 -9.52 9.16 4.17
C ILE A 7 -9.51 8.30 5.41
N THR A 8 -9.94 7.05 5.27
CA THR A 8 -9.92 6.09 6.36
C THR A 8 -8.50 5.61 6.58
N SER A 9 -8.06 5.59 7.83
CA SER A 9 -6.71 5.16 8.19
C SER A 9 -6.73 4.12 9.28
N LEU A 10 -5.77 3.20 9.22
CA LEU A 10 -5.56 2.21 10.27
C LEU A 10 -4.08 2.23 10.65
N ASP A 11 -3.78 1.84 11.89
CA ASP A 11 -2.38 1.68 12.26
C ASP A 11 -1.91 0.25 11.95
N ALA A 12 -0.61 0.01 12.16
CA ALA A 12 -0.01 -1.28 11.84
C ALA A 12 -0.63 -2.42 12.63
N SER A 13 -0.97 -2.18 13.89
CA SER A 13 -1.58 -3.22 14.73
C SER A 13 -2.95 -3.62 14.21
N ALA A 14 -3.75 -2.63 13.80
CA ALA A 14 -5.07 -2.91 13.26
C ALA A 14 -4.97 -3.73 11.98
N LEU A 15 -4.01 -3.40 11.11
CA LEU A 15 -3.82 -4.16 9.88
C LEU A 15 -3.39 -5.59 10.19
N ALA A 16 -2.50 -5.77 11.16
CA ALA A 16 -2.07 -7.11 11.54
C ALA A 16 -3.23 -7.95 12.04
N ASN A 17 -4.15 -7.35 12.79
CA ASN A 17 -5.34 -8.05 13.26
C ASN A 17 -6.25 -8.46 12.12
N ILE A 18 -6.43 -7.56 11.15
CA ILE A 18 -7.24 -7.88 9.99
C ILE A 18 -6.62 -9.02 9.19
N GLN A 19 -5.31 -8.98 9.00
CA GLN A 19 -4.62 -10.03 8.27
C GLN A 19 -4.75 -11.38 8.96
N ALA A 20 -4.71 -11.38 10.29
CA ALA A 20 -4.83 -12.61 11.05
C ALA A 20 -6.23 -13.22 10.96
N SER A 21 -7.25 -12.38 10.77
CA SER A 21 -8.64 -12.86 10.75
C SER A 21 -9.17 -13.13 9.35
N GLN A 22 -8.47 -12.70 8.32
CA GLN A 22 -8.90 -12.90 6.93
C GLN A 22 -7.81 -13.64 6.18
N ASN A 23 -8.21 -14.55 5.30
CA ASN A 23 -7.25 -15.35 4.56
C ASN A 23 -6.43 -14.51 3.59
N GLU A 24 -7.07 -13.55 2.97
CA GLU A 24 -6.40 -12.74 1.96
C GLU A 24 -6.80 -11.30 2.10
N ILE A 25 -5.84 -10.42 2.15
CA ILE A 25 -6.09 -9.00 2.02
C ILE A 25 -5.14 -8.47 0.95
N LYS A 26 -5.51 -7.34 0.37
CA LYS A 26 -4.71 -6.72 -0.68
C LYS A 26 -4.01 -5.51 -0.11
N ILE A 27 -2.69 -5.55 -0.10
CA ILE A 27 -1.88 -4.45 0.41
C ILE A 27 -1.06 -3.88 -0.74
N LEU A 28 -1.06 -2.56 -0.86
CA LEU A 28 -0.31 -1.87 -1.90
C LEU A 28 0.81 -1.06 -1.27
N ASP A 29 2.00 -1.17 -1.84
CA ASP A 29 3.16 -0.37 -1.47
C ASP A 29 3.36 0.65 -2.58
N VAL A 30 3.15 1.93 -2.26
CA VAL A 30 3.23 2.98 -3.28
C VAL A 30 4.57 3.71 -3.27
N ARG A 31 5.57 3.12 -2.61
CA ARG A 31 6.94 3.62 -2.66
C ARG A 31 7.53 3.33 -4.04
N ASN A 32 8.68 3.92 -4.33
CA ASN A 32 9.29 3.63 -5.63
C ASN A 32 9.90 2.22 -5.64
N ALA A 33 10.26 1.77 -6.84
CA ALA A 33 10.71 0.40 -7.02
C ALA A 33 11.99 0.07 -6.24
N SER A 34 12.89 1.02 -6.11
CA SER A 34 14.13 0.75 -5.39
C SER A 34 13.90 0.58 -3.88
N GLU A 35 12.98 1.35 -3.32
CA GLU A 35 12.62 1.16 -1.92
C GLU A 35 11.99 -0.21 -1.72
N TYR A 36 11.09 -0.59 -2.61
CA TYR A 36 10.42 -1.88 -2.55
C TYR A 36 11.43 -3.02 -2.64
N THR A 37 12.36 -2.93 -3.59
CA THR A 37 13.37 -3.97 -3.77
C THR A 37 14.24 -4.12 -2.53
N SER A 38 14.60 -3.01 -1.91
CA SER A 38 15.44 -3.02 -0.73
C SER A 38 14.79 -3.79 0.42
N GLU A 39 13.55 -3.48 0.75
CA GLU A 39 12.76 -4.22 1.74
C GLU A 39 11.29 -3.96 1.48
N HIS A 40 10.48 -4.99 1.65
CA HIS A 40 9.03 -4.81 1.53
C HIS A 40 8.32 -5.91 2.32
N ILE A 41 7.04 -5.69 2.54
CA ILE A 41 6.19 -6.69 3.19
C ILE A 41 5.94 -7.82 2.19
N ASN A 42 6.04 -9.05 2.64
CA ASN A 42 5.78 -10.20 1.78
C ASN A 42 4.38 -10.13 1.17
N GLN A 43 4.28 -10.43 -0.12
CA GLN A 43 3.01 -10.53 -0.85
C GLN A 43 2.30 -9.19 -1.07
N VAL A 44 3.01 -8.09 -0.91
CA VAL A 44 2.47 -6.77 -1.19
C VAL A 44 2.79 -6.41 -2.64
N GLN A 45 1.83 -5.79 -3.31
CA GLN A 45 2.02 -5.34 -4.68
C GLN A 45 2.62 -3.94 -4.68
N ASN A 46 3.65 -3.73 -5.49
CA ASN A 46 4.27 -2.41 -5.60
C ASN A 46 3.65 -1.62 -6.74
N LEU A 47 3.00 -0.52 -6.41
CA LEU A 47 2.41 0.38 -7.40
C LEU A 47 2.88 1.80 -7.07
N PRO A 48 4.06 2.20 -7.56
CA PRO A 48 4.64 3.48 -7.16
C PRO A 48 3.75 4.67 -7.49
N LEU A 49 3.70 5.62 -6.58
CA LEU A 49 2.89 6.82 -6.76
C LEU A 49 3.23 7.53 -8.07
N ASP A 50 4.52 7.55 -8.44
CA ASP A 50 4.96 8.25 -9.66
C ASP A 50 4.30 7.71 -10.91
N PHE A 51 3.81 6.49 -10.87
CA PHE A 51 3.19 5.86 -12.03
C PHE A 51 1.72 5.58 -11.80
N ILE A 52 1.07 6.45 -11.05
CA ILE A 52 -0.32 6.22 -10.62
C ILE A 52 -1.27 6.03 -11.79
N ASN A 53 -1.04 6.74 -12.89
CA ASN A 53 -1.94 6.60 -14.05
C ASN A 53 -1.86 5.20 -14.66
N ASN A 54 -0.69 4.61 -14.62
CA ASN A 54 -0.52 3.23 -15.09
C ASN A 54 -1.06 2.24 -14.10
N SER A 55 -1.00 2.57 -12.83
CA SER A 55 -1.41 1.65 -11.76
C SER A 55 -2.91 1.44 -11.70
N MET A 56 -3.69 2.40 -12.19
CA MET A 56 -5.14 2.32 -12.06
C MET A 56 -5.72 1.07 -12.69
N SER A 57 -5.14 0.59 -13.79
CA SER A 57 -5.65 -0.61 -14.43
C SER A 57 -5.42 -1.87 -13.59
N ALA A 58 -4.52 -1.80 -12.64
CA ALA A 58 -4.23 -2.93 -11.76
C ALA A 58 -5.09 -2.92 -10.50
N ILE A 59 -5.93 -1.91 -10.32
CA ILE A 59 -6.73 -1.76 -9.12
C ILE A 59 -8.20 -1.97 -9.46
N ASP A 60 -8.85 -2.85 -8.73
CA ASP A 60 -10.27 -3.15 -8.89
C ASP A 60 -11.07 -2.22 -7.98
N LYS A 61 -11.96 -1.42 -8.56
CA LYS A 61 -12.75 -0.47 -7.78
C LYS A 61 -13.61 -1.11 -6.71
N ASN A 62 -13.92 -2.39 -6.87
CA ASN A 62 -14.78 -3.10 -5.93
C ASN A 62 -14.01 -3.84 -4.84
N GLN A 63 -12.70 -3.77 -4.88
CA GLN A 63 -11.83 -4.46 -3.94
C GLN A 63 -11.28 -3.46 -2.92
N THR A 64 -11.21 -3.88 -1.67
CA THR A 64 -10.57 -3.06 -0.63
C THR A 64 -9.07 -3.25 -0.67
N TYR A 65 -8.34 -2.15 -0.65
CA TYR A 65 -6.88 -2.17 -0.61
C TYR A 65 -6.38 -1.37 0.57
N TYR A 66 -5.34 -1.91 1.21
CA TYR A 66 -4.64 -1.22 2.29
C TYR A 66 -3.36 -0.66 1.71
N VAL A 67 -3.19 0.65 1.78
CA VAL A 67 -2.15 1.36 1.02
C VAL A 67 -1.12 1.94 1.98
N HIS A 68 0.16 1.67 1.74
CA HIS A 68 1.20 2.26 2.55
C HIS A 68 2.35 2.80 1.69
N CYS A 69 3.07 3.75 2.26
CA CYS A 69 4.34 4.20 1.71
C CYS A 69 5.38 4.05 2.81
N GLN A 70 6.43 4.88 2.82
CA GLN A 70 7.46 4.76 3.85
C GLN A 70 7.00 5.34 5.18
N GLY A 71 6.48 6.57 5.17
CA GLY A 71 6.10 7.26 6.39
C GLY A 71 4.67 7.74 6.47
N GLY A 72 3.88 7.52 5.44
CA GLY A 72 2.45 7.86 5.47
C GLY A 72 2.05 9.03 4.59
N TYR A 73 2.99 9.71 3.95
CA TYR A 73 2.66 10.89 3.17
C TYR A 73 2.23 10.54 1.73
N ARG A 74 3.03 9.74 1.03
CA ARG A 74 2.72 9.38 -0.35
C ARG A 74 1.47 8.54 -0.47
N SER A 75 1.19 7.70 0.52
CA SER A 75 -0.02 6.89 0.51
C SER A 75 -1.27 7.75 0.58
N MET A 76 -1.24 8.82 1.37
CA MET A 76 -2.37 9.74 1.43
C MET A 76 -2.60 10.42 0.09
N ILE A 77 -1.52 10.83 -0.58
CA ILE A 77 -1.63 11.45 -1.90
C ILE A 77 -2.22 10.45 -2.90
N PHE A 78 -1.69 9.22 -2.91
CA PHE A 78 -2.16 8.16 -3.80
C PHE A 78 -3.67 7.95 -3.63
N ILE A 79 -4.10 7.81 -2.38
CA ILE A 79 -5.51 7.57 -2.09
C ILE A 79 -6.37 8.77 -2.49
N SER A 80 -5.90 9.98 -2.19
CA SER A 80 -6.66 11.19 -2.54
C SER A 80 -6.91 11.28 -4.04
N ILE A 81 -5.89 11.01 -4.83
CA ILE A 81 -6.01 11.09 -6.28
C ILE A 81 -7.01 10.03 -6.77
N LEU A 82 -6.88 8.80 -6.28
CA LEU A 82 -7.76 7.74 -6.76
C LEU A 82 -9.19 7.90 -6.26
N LYS A 83 -9.40 8.44 -5.07
CA LYS A 83 -10.75 8.72 -4.61
C LYS A 83 -11.44 9.71 -5.54
N ALA A 84 -10.71 10.72 -6.00
CA ALA A 84 -11.26 11.68 -6.94
C ALA A 84 -11.62 11.03 -8.28
N ARG A 85 -11.07 9.86 -8.55
CA ARG A 85 -11.32 9.11 -9.78
C ARG A 85 -12.28 7.95 -9.59
N GLY A 86 -12.96 7.91 -8.43
CA GLY A 86 -14.01 6.91 -8.20
C GLY A 86 -13.58 5.64 -7.48
N PHE A 87 -12.38 5.60 -6.93
CA PHE A 87 -11.93 4.44 -6.16
C PHE A 87 -12.23 4.69 -4.69
N GLU A 88 -13.23 3.99 -4.16
CA GLU A 88 -13.77 4.29 -2.84
C GLU A 88 -13.24 3.40 -1.71
N HIS A 89 -12.60 2.31 -2.03
CA HIS A 89 -12.26 1.31 -1.01
C HIS A 89 -10.77 1.24 -0.71
N LEU A 90 -10.17 2.40 -0.51
CA LEU A 90 -8.74 2.50 -0.23
C LEU A 90 -8.55 2.98 1.20
N ILE A 91 -7.73 2.27 1.96
CA ILE A 91 -7.49 2.55 3.37
C ILE A 91 -6.01 2.83 3.57
N ASP A 92 -5.70 3.93 4.22
CA ASP A 92 -4.32 4.33 4.47
C ASP A 92 -3.77 3.62 5.71
N ILE A 93 -2.51 3.19 5.66
CA ILE A 93 -1.84 2.63 6.82
C ILE A 93 -0.95 3.71 7.42
N LYS A 94 -1.33 4.17 8.60
CA LYS A 94 -0.62 5.25 9.30
C LYS A 94 0.82 4.85 9.58
N GLY A 95 1.72 5.77 9.32
CA GLY A 95 3.13 5.55 9.59
C GLY A 95 3.84 4.69 8.56
N GLY A 96 3.09 4.07 7.65
CA GLY A 96 3.65 3.35 6.52
C GLY A 96 4.56 2.20 6.89
N PHE A 97 5.49 1.92 5.99
CA PHE A 97 6.41 0.79 6.15
C PHE A 97 7.20 0.86 7.45
N LYS A 98 7.57 2.06 7.86
CA LYS A 98 8.32 2.23 9.09
C LYS A 98 7.60 1.60 10.28
N GLU A 99 6.30 1.88 10.40
CA GLU A 99 5.51 1.32 11.51
C GLU A 99 5.19 -0.15 11.31
N LEU A 100 4.96 -0.56 10.07
CA LEU A 100 4.70 -1.96 9.79
C LEU A 100 5.90 -2.82 10.17
N LYS A 101 7.09 -2.36 9.82
CA LYS A 101 8.32 -3.07 10.16
C LYS A 101 8.55 -3.06 11.66
N ALA A 102 8.34 -1.93 12.32
CA ALA A 102 8.56 -1.80 13.76
C ALA A 102 7.62 -2.70 14.56
N SER A 103 6.44 -3.00 14.03
CA SER A 103 5.46 -3.82 14.73
C SER A 103 5.93 -5.26 14.91
N GLY A 104 6.82 -5.73 14.05
CA GLY A 104 7.29 -7.10 14.09
C GLY A 104 6.26 -8.14 13.69
N LYS A 105 5.14 -7.72 13.12
CA LYS A 105 4.03 -8.63 12.80
C LYS A 105 3.90 -8.98 11.34
N PHE A 106 4.83 -8.51 10.51
CA PHE A 106 4.78 -8.76 9.08
C PHE A 106 6.11 -9.34 8.61
N ASN A 107 6.03 -10.26 7.65
CA ASN A 107 7.23 -10.80 7.03
C ASN A 107 7.87 -9.75 6.15
N ILE A 108 9.14 -9.48 6.38
CA ILE A 108 9.89 -8.52 5.58
C ILE A 108 10.79 -9.28 4.62
N ILE A 109 10.69 -8.94 3.34
CA ILE A 109 11.55 -9.49 2.31
C ILE A 109 12.61 -8.44 1.99
N GLU A 110 13.86 -8.85 1.95
CA GLU A 110 14.96 -7.91 1.72
C GLU A 110 15.69 -8.23 0.43
N ASN A 111 16.07 -7.17 -0.28
CA ASN A 111 16.95 -7.27 -1.44
C ASN A 111 16.46 -8.23 -2.51
N GLU A 112 15.16 -8.25 -2.71
CA GLU A 112 14.59 -9.13 -3.72
C GLU A 112 14.78 -8.54 -5.09
N VAL A 113 15.32 -9.35 -6.00
CA VAL A 113 15.52 -8.94 -7.38
C VAL A 113 14.32 -9.40 -8.20
N ALA A 114 13.83 -8.53 -9.07
CA ALA A 114 12.69 -8.88 -9.90
C ALA A 114 13.02 -10.11 -10.72
N PRO A 115 12.18 -11.13 -10.68
CA PRO A 115 12.53 -12.42 -11.28
C PRO A 115 12.52 -12.44 -12.79
N SER A 116 11.84 -11.53 -13.39
CA SER A 116 11.59 -11.64 -14.82
C SER A 116 12.60 -10.94 -15.68
N LEU A 117 13.62 -10.41 -15.13
CA LEU A 117 14.44 -9.50 -15.90
C LEU A 117 15.50 -10.17 -16.73
N GLY A 118 15.22 -11.33 -17.19
CA GLY A 118 16.10 -11.96 -18.13
C GLY A 118 17.44 -12.34 -17.56
N GLN A 119 17.47 -12.45 -16.31
CA GLN A 119 18.69 -12.92 -15.72
C GLN A 119 18.77 -14.37 -15.83
#